data_bf95e7f4a6af2d0f2ad0d757b0e32a1c
#
_entry.id   bf95e7f4a6af2d0f2ad0d757b0e32a1c
#
_cell.length_a   1.000
_cell.length_b   1.000
_cell.length_c   1.000
_cell.angle_alpha   90.00
_cell.angle_beta   90.00
_cell.angle_gamma   90.00
#
_symmetry.space_group_name_H-M   'P 1'
#
loop_
_entity.id
_entity.type
_entity.pdbx_description
1 polymer ?
#
loop_
_entity_poly.entity_id
_entity_poly.type
_entity_poly.pdbx_seq_one_letter_code
_entity_poly.pdbx_strand_id
1 'polypeptide(L)'
;FRRAGALVVCLEEGRLPALRELYQRGLENGIKGLSLLTGEEARALEPNLADSVCGALLAETSGIICPFELTLGLAQNAAQNGVEFQFGTQVTGLKRAPEGWTVETSQGPAECRAVVNAAGAFAGEIHNWVCESQLHITPRKGEYCLLDRTAEGHVSRTIFQLPGALGKGVLVTPTV
;
A
#
# COMPACT_ATOMS: atom_id res chain seq x y z
N PHE A 1 -2.07 -14.97 -0.97
CA PHE A 1 -1.32 -14.32 0.12
C PHE A 1 -0.18 -15.22 0.57
N ARG A 2 1.05 -14.72 0.57
CA ARG A 2 2.21 -15.41 1.11
C ARG A 2 2.81 -14.59 2.25
N ARG A 3 2.89 -15.19 3.45
CA ARG A 3 3.56 -14.56 4.59
C ARG A 3 5.07 -14.74 4.42
N ALA A 4 5.72 -13.71 3.95
CA ALA A 4 7.16 -13.73 3.66
C ALA A 4 7.99 -12.95 4.69
N GLY A 5 7.35 -12.12 5.50
CA GLY A 5 8.03 -11.13 6.33
C GLY A 5 8.54 -9.95 5.50
N ALA A 6 9.05 -8.95 6.18
CA ALA A 6 9.71 -7.80 5.55
C ALA A 6 10.86 -7.31 6.41
N LEU A 7 11.88 -6.74 5.78
CA LEU A 7 12.99 -6.04 6.44
C LEU A 7 13.02 -4.59 6.00
N VAL A 8 13.16 -3.67 6.96
CA VAL A 8 13.56 -2.29 6.69
C VAL A 8 15.03 -2.17 7.05
N VAL A 9 15.89 -2.00 6.06
CA VAL A 9 17.34 -1.99 6.25
C VAL A 9 17.88 -0.56 6.45
N CYS A 10 18.87 -0.44 7.32
CA CYS A 10 19.63 0.78 7.58
C CYS A 10 21.06 0.60 7.06
N LEU A 11 21.51 1.53 6.21
CA LEU A 11 22.84 1.48 5.57
C LEU A 11 23.85 2.41 6.25
N GLU A 12 23.41 3.27 7.15
CA GLU A 12 24.22 4.30 7.80
C GLU A 12 24.01 4.25 9.31
N GLU A 13 25.10 4.06 10.08
CA GLU A 13 25.03 3.98 11.54
C GLU A 13 24.36 5.22 12.18
N GLY A 14 24.61 6.40 11.62
CA GLY A 14 23.99 7.66 12.07
C GLY A 14 22.46 7.68 11.95
N ARG A 15 21.87 6.75 11.17
CA ARG A 15 20.42 6.63 10.98
C ARG A 15 19.77 5.51 11.82
N LEU A 16 20.54 4.77 12.60
CA LEU A 16 20.00 3.76 13.53
C LEU A 16 18.95 4.32 14.52
N PRO A 17 19.07 5.57 15.02
CA PRO A 17 18.00 6.16 15.83
C PRO A 17 16.65 6.20 15.10
N ALA A 18 16.61 6.57 13.81
CA ALA A 18 15.38 6.60 13.02
C ALA A 18 14.78 5.18 12.81
N LEU A 19 15.63 4.15 12.73
CA LEU A 19 15.17 2.76 12.70
C LEU A 19 14.48 2.36 14.01
N ARG A 20 15.02 2.80 15.15
CA ARG A 20 14.43 2.58 16.47
C ARG A 20 13.09 3.33 16.65
N GLU A 21 12.99 4.54 16.15
CA GLU A 21 11.74 5.30 16.15
C GLU A 21 10.66 4.58 15.32
N LEU A 22 11.04 4.04 14.17
CA LEU A 22 10.13 3.25 13.33
C LEU A 22 9.65 1.99 14.06
N TYR A 23 10.54 1.29 14.75
CA TYR A 23 10.21 0.14 15.60
C TYR A 23 9.24 0.53 16.72
N GLN A 24 9.52 1.61 17.44
CA GLN A 24 8.66 2.08 18.54
C GLN A 24 7.26 2.44 18.03
N ARG A 25 7.18 3.16 16.92
CA ARG A 25 5.91 3.48 16.26
C ARG A 25 5.13 2.22 15.84
N GLY A 26 5.83 1.19 15.39
CA GLY A 26 5.22 -0.10 15.08
C GLY A 26 4.60 -0.77 16.30
N LEU A 27 5.28 -0.73 17.45
CA LEU A 27 4.75 -1.26 18.72
C LEU A 27 3.53 -0.47 19.20
N GLU A 28 3.58 0.86 19.15
CA GLU A 28 2.46 1.75 19.48
C GLU A 28 1.22 1.49 18.62
N ASN A 29 1.43 1.15 17.34
CA ASN A 29 0.37 0.74 16.41
C ASN A 29 -0.09 -0.72 16.62
N GLY A 30 0.43 -1.43 17.61
CA GLY A 30 0.03 -2.79 17.94
C GLY A 30 0.53 -3.87 16.96
N ILE A 31 1.54 -3.58 16.16
CA ILE A 31 2.12 -4.56 15.22
C ILE A 31 2.88 -5.62 16.00
N LYS A 32 2.53 -6.89 15.76
CA LYS A 32 3.19 -8.05 16.38
C LYS A 32 4.34 -8.57 15.52
N GLY A 33 5.31 -9.23 16.16
CA GLY A 33 6.44 -9.85 15.45
C GLY A 33 7.41 -8.82 14.86
N LEU A 34 7.63 -7.71 15.57
CA LEU A 34 8.68 -6.75 15.24
C LEU A 34 9.94 -7.04 16.04
N SER A 35 11.11 -6.99 15.39
CA SER A 35 12.42 -7.13 16.02
C SER A 35 13.43 -6.19 15.38
N LEU A 36 14.30 -5.61 16.22
CA LEU A 36 15.49 -4.90 15.73
C LEU A 36 16.62 -5.92 15.60
N LEU A 37 17.28 -5.90 14.46
CA LEU A 37 18.40 -6.78 14.11
C LEU A 37 19.67 -5.96 13.90
N THR A 38 20.80 -6.54 14.25
CA THR A 38 22.12 -6.09 13.79
C THR A 38 22.28 -6.34 12.29
N GLY A 39 23.28 -5.73 11.66
CA GLY A 39 23.59 -6.01 10.24
C GLY A 39 23.95 -7.47 9.99
N GLU A 40 24.64 -8.12 10.94
CA GLU A 40 25.01 -9.53 10.87
C GLU A 40 23.78 -10.44 10.91
N GLU A 41 22.88 -10.23 11.87
CA GLU A 41 21.62 -10.97 11.98
C GLU A 41 20.72 -10.79 10.74
N ALA A 42 20.68 -9.56 10.19
CA ALA A 42 19.93 -9.29 8.96
C ALA A 42 20.52 -10.05 7.76
N ARG A 43 21.85 -10.08 7.60
CA ARG A 43 22.52 -10.86 6.54
C ARG A 43 22.38 -12.37 6.74
N ALA A 44 22.32 -12.85 7.97
CA ALA A 44 22.04 -14.27 8.24
C ALA A 44 20.63 -14.66 7.75
N LEU A 45 19.66 -13.75 7.79
CA LEU A 45 18.29 -13.97 7.27
C LEU A 45 18.20 -13.79 5.75
N GLU A 46 18.94 -12.84 5.19
CA GLU A 46 18.97 -12.48 3.76
C GLU A 46 20.45 -12.34 3.31
N PRO A 47 21.08 -13.43 2.89
CA PRO A 47 22.53 -13.46 2.60
C PRO A 47 22.98 -12.52 1.47
N ASN A 48 22.05 -12.10 0.61
CA ASN A 48 22.34 -11.19 -0.50
C ASN A 48 22.22 -9.70 -0.13
N LEU A 49 22.05 -9.37 1.18
CA LEU A 49 22.15 -8.00 1.63
C LEU A 49 23.59 -7.49 1.53
N ALA A 50 23.72 -6.21 1.18
CA ALA A 50 25.04 -5.56 1.12
C ALA A 50 25.72 -5.51 2.49
N ASP A 51 27.06 -5.56 2.51
CA ASP A 51 27.88 -5.47 3.73
C ASP A 51 27.66 -4.15 4.50
N SER A 52 27.24 -3.09 3.80
CA SER A 52 26.92 -1.80 4.38
C SER A 52 25.66 -1.77 5.24
N VAL A 53 24.86 -2.85 5.26
CA VAL A 53 23.71 -2.93 6.17
C VAL A 53 24.21 -3.04 7.60
N CYS A 54 23.98 -1.97 8.39
CA CYS A 54 24.41 -1.87 9.79
C CYS A 54 23.30 -2.25 10.80
N GLY A 55 22.04 -2.32 10.34
CA GLY A 55 20.92 -2.77 11.16
C GLY A 55 19.66 -2.93 10.34
N ALA A 56 18.66 -3.62 10.87
CA ALA A 56 17.37 -3.80 10.22
C ALA A 56 16.22 -3.88 11.23
N LEU A 57 15.01 -3.58 10.77
CA LEU A 57 13.75 -3.86 11.44
C LEU A 57 13.07 -5.01 10.72
N LEU A 58 12.90 -6.13 11.39
CA LEU A 58 12.15 -7.27 10.91
C LEU A 58 10.67 -7.13 11.29
N ALA A 59 9.79 -7.37 10.33
CA ALA A 59 8.35 -7.48 10.52
C ALA A 59 7.90 -8.87 10.04
N GLU A 60 7.87 -9.86 10.94
CA GLU A 60 7.57 -11.27 10.61
C GLU A 60 6.16 -11.48 10.07
N THR A 61 5.20 -10.67 10.53
CA THR A 61 3.79 -10.79 10.12
C THR A 61 3.48 -10.18 8.77
N SER A 62 4.44 -9.51 8.16
CA SER A 62 4.31 -8.96 6.81
C SER A 62 4.19 -10.05 5.74
N GLY A 63 3.58 -9.70 4.61
CA GLY A 63 3.42 -10.63 3.51
C GLY A 63 3.15 -9.93 2.20
N ILE A 64 3.11 -10.72 1.14
CA ILE A 64 2.82 -10.28 -0.22
C ILE A 64 1.54 -10.92 -0.73
N ILE A 65 0.84 -10.21 -1.59
CA ILE A 65 -0.41 -10.67 -2.21
C ILE A 65 -0.46 -10.17 -3.65
N CYS A 66 -0.99 -10.99 -4.55
CA CYS A 66 -1.32 -10.53 -5.89
C CYS A 66 -2.47 -9.49 -5.82
N PRO A 67 -2.26 -8.23 -6.22
CA PRO A 67 -3.30 -7.20 -6.12
C PRO A 67 -4.47 -7.46 -7.07
N PHE A 68 -4.22 -8.11 -8.21
CA PHE A 68 -5.29 -8.49 -9.15
C PHE A 68 -6.22 -9.54 -8.55
N GLU A 69 -5.67 -10.63 -8.00
CA GLU A 69 -6.46 -11.69 -7.36
C GLU A 69 -7.22 -11.16 -6.13
N LEU A 70 -6.58 -10.30 -5.33
CA LEU A 70 -7.24 -9.65 -4.19
C LEU A 70 -8.44 -8.83 -4.66
N THR A 71 -8.25 -8.00 -5.69
CA THR A 71 -9.32 -7.14 -6.22
C THR A 71 -10.46 -7.97 -6.80
N LEU A 72 -10.16 -9.01 -7.57
CA LEU A 72 -11.17 -9.92 -8.14
C LEU A 72 -11.90 -10.68 -7.03
N GLY A 73 -11.20 -11.20 -6.03
CA GLY A 73 -11.80 -11.90 -4.91
C GLY A 73 -12.74 -11.01 -4.09
N LEU A 74 -12.35 -9.76 -3.85
CA LEU A 74 -13.22 -8.77 -3.17
C LEU A 74 -14.45 -8.44 -4.00
N ALA A 75 -14.29 -8.25 -5.32
CA ALA A 75 -15.41 -7.97 -6.23
C ALA A 75 -16.39 -9.15 -6.30
N GLN A 76 -15.89 -10.39 -6.41
CA GLN A 76 -16.71 -11.59 -6.40
C GLN A 76 -17.49 -11.74 -5.08
N ASN A 77 -16.82 -11.52 -3.94
CA ASN A 77 -17.47 -11.54 -2.64
C ASN A 77 -18.58 -10.48 -2.54
N ALA A 78 -18.30 -9.26 -2.99
CA ALA A 78 -19.29 -8.18 -3.00
C ALA A 78 -20.52 -8.54 -3.89
N ALA A 79 -20.30 -9.07 -5.10
CA ALA A 79 -21.36 -9.50 -5.98
C ALA A 79 -22.23 -10.62 -5.38
N GLN A 80 -21.61 -11.60 -4.71
CA GLN A 80 -22.33 -12.66 -4.00
C GLN A 80 -23.19 -12.13 -2.84
N ASN A 81 -22.84 -10.97 -2.29
CA ASN A 81 -23.59 -10.28 -1.25
C ASN A 81 -24.56 -9.20 -1.82
N GLY A 82 -24.86 -9.24 -3.11
CA GLY A 82 -25.87 -8.41 -3.74
C GLY A 82 -25.40 -7.04 -4.20
N VAL A 83 -24.10 -6.79 -4.26
CA VAL A 83 -23.56 -5.55 -4.83
C VAL A 83 -23.67 -5.58 -6.35
N GLU A 84 -24.25 -4.55 -6.92
CA GLU A 84 -24.34 -4.34 -8.36
C GLU A 84 -23.14 -3.52 -8.86
N PHE A 85 -22.47 -4.02 -9.90
CA PHE A 85 -21.35 -3.35 -10.55
C PHE A 85 -21.81 -2.72 -11.86
N GLN A 86 -21.65 -1.42 -11.99
CA GLN A 86 -21.94 -0.69 -13.23
C GLN A 86 -20.64 -0.28 -13.93
N PHE A 87 -20.10 -1.20 -14.72
CA PHE A 87 -18.87 -0.94 -15.48
C PHE A 87 -19.13 0.01 -16.66
N GLY A 88 -18.09 0.72 -17.08
CA GLY A 88 -18.20 1.70 -18.16
C GLY A 88 -19.09 2.90 -17.82
N THR A 89 -19.37 3.11 -16.53
CA THR A 89 -20.24 4.18 -16.03
C THR A 89 -19.40 5.21 -15.30
N GLN A 90 -19.25 6.38 -15.91
CA GLN A 90 -18.52 7.50 -15.30
C GLN A 90 -19.46 8.34 -14.43
N VAL A 91 -19.07 8.60 -13.19
CA VAL A 91 -19.73 9.59 -12.34
C VAL A 91 -19.31 10.99 -12.82
N THR A 92 -20.28 11.84 -13.10
CA THR A 92 -20.08 13.20 -13.65
C THR A 92 -20.55 14.30 -12.72
N GLY A 93 -21.25 13.97 -11.64
CA GLY A 93 -21.72 14.94 -10.65
C GLY A 93 -22.37 14.29 -9.44
N LEU A 94 -22.45 15.05 -8.35
CA LEU A 94 -23.15 14.69 -7.13
C LEU A 94 -24.05 15.85 -6.71
N LYS A 95 -25.33 15.55 -6.41
CA LYS A 95 -26.28 16.53 -5.90
C LYS A 95 -26.94 16.04 -4.62
N ARG A 96 -27.10 16.91 -3.66
CA ARG A 96 -27.89 16.63 -2.46
C ARG A 96 -29.36 16.46 -2.85
N ALA A 97 -29.97 15.39 -2.35
CA ALA A 97 -31.40 15.13 -2.42
C ALA A 97 -32.00 15.12 -0.99
N PRO A 98 -33.31 15.25 -0.82
CA PRO A 98 -33.94 15.33 0.51
C PRO A 98 -33.61 14.15 1.43
N GLU A 99 -33.47 12.94 0.89
CA GLU A 99 -33.18 11.71 1.64
C GLU A 99 -31.84 11.05 1.25
N GLY A 100 -30.92 11.83 0.72
CA GLY A 100 -29.61 11.27 0.31
C GLY A 100 -28.93 12.04 -0.80
N TRP A 101 -28.66 11.37 -1.91
CA TRP A 101 -27.88 11.89 -3.02
C TRP A 101 -28.41 11.42 -4.35
N THR A 102 -28.33 12.31 -5.34
CA THR A 102 -28.42 11.96 -6.76
C THR A 102 -27.00 11.95 -7.33
N VAL A 103 -26.57 10.80 -7.80
CA VAL A 103 -25.29 10.58 -8.48
C VAL A 103 -25.53 10.70 -9.98
N GLU A 104 -25.00 11.73 -10.60
CA GLU A 104 -25.06 11.89 -12.06
C GLU A 104 -24.02 11.01 -12.72
N THR A 105 -24.42 10.25 -13.73
CA THR A 105 -23.52 9.36 -14.45
C THR A 105 -23.69 9.46 -15.97
N SER A 106 -22.70 8.95 -16.71
CA SER A 106 -22.76 8.87 -18.17
C SER A 106 -23.90 7.99 -18.72
N GLN A 107 -24.55 7.20 -17.86
CA GLN A 107 -25.66 6.31 -18.22
C GLN A 107 -27.02 6.72 -17.58
N GLY A 108 -27.05 7.90 -16.97
CA GLY A 108 -28.22 8.42 -16.29
C GLY A 108 -28.03 8.58 -14.79
N PRO A 109 -28.93 9.23 -14.08
CA PRO A 109 -28.84 9.46 -12.65
C PRO A 109 -29.15 8.20 -11.84
N ALA A 110 -28.49 8.07 -10.68
CA ALA A 110 -28.75 7.06 -9.67
C ALA A 110 -29.02 7.73 -8.31
N GLU A 111 -30.03 7.25 -7.58
CA GLU A 111 -30.31 7.76 -6.24
C GLU A 111 -29.78 6.83 -5.16
N CYS A 112 -29.21 7.39 -4.10
CA CYS A 112 -28.70 6.63 -2.97
C CYS A 112 -28.72 7.44 -1.66
N ARG A 113 -28.73 6.74 -0.54
CA ARG A 113 -28.70 7.37 0.79
C ARG A 113 -27.32 7.91 1.17
N ALA A 114 -26.26 7.27 0.70
CA ALA A 114 -24.88 7.64 1.01
C ALA A 114 -23.97 7.34 -0.16
N VAL A 115 -22.90 8.13 -0.31
CA VAL A 115 -21.86 7.95 -1.32
C VAL A 115 -20.52 7.70 -0.60
N VAL A 116 -19.80 6.67 -1.02
CA VAL A 116 -18.42 6.43 -0.61
C VAL A 116 -17.51 6.74 -1.79
N ASN A 117 -16.71 7.79 -1.65
CA ASN A 117 -15.76 8.20 -2.69
C ASN A 117 -14.47 7.39 -2.58
N ALA A 118 -14.31 6.39 -3.43
CA ALA A 118 -13.13 5.55 -3.53
C ALA A 118 -12.45 5.67 -4.92
N ALA A 119 -12.53 6.85 -5.56
CA ALA A 119 -12.11 7.10 -6.94
C ALA A 119 -10.58 7.26 -7.13
N GLY A 120 -9.74 6.84 -6.18
CA GLY A 120 -8.29 6.86 -6.30
C GLY A 120 -7.76 8.27 -6.60
N ALA A 121 -6.99 8.42 -7.69
CA ALA A 121 -6.42 9.71 -8.08
C ALA A 121 -7.47 10.81 -8.39
N PHE A 122 -8.70 10.42 -8.72
CA PHE A 122 -9.81 11.33 -9.01
C PHE A 122 -10.66 11.67 -7.78
N ALA A 123 -10.37 11.09 -6.62
CA ALA A 123 -11.16 11.30 -5.41
C ALA A 123 -11.18 12.77 -4.95
N GLY A 124 -10.10 13.52 -5.18
CA GLY A 124 -10.05 14.96 -4.90
C GLY A 124 -11.04 15.77 -5.73
N GLU A 125 -11.18 15.45 -7.01
CA GLU A 125 -12.14 16.10 -7.90
C GLU A 125 -13.58 15.89 -7.44
N ILE A 126 -13.94 14.64 -7.17
CA ILE A 126 -15.28 14.28 -6.67
C ILE A 126 -15.56 14.91 -5.30
N HIS A 127 -14.57 14.96 -4.41
CA HIS A 127 -14.69 15.65 -3.13
C HIS A 127 -15.04 17.13 -3.31
N ASN A 128 -14.36 17.80 -4.25
CA ASN A 128 -14.51 19.22 -4.49
C ASN A 128 -15.88 19.61 -5.10
N TRP A 129 -16.65 18.67 -5.64
CA TRP A 129 -18.00 18.94 -6.11
C TRP A 129 -19.00 19.24 -4.98
N VAL A 130 -18.73 18.74 -3.77
CA VAL A 130 -19.71 18.74 -2.67
C VAL A 130 -19.18 19.27 -1.34
N CYS A 131 -17.89 19.53 -1.24
CA CYS A 131 -17.24 20.04 -0.04
C CYS A 131 -16.67 21.44 -0.27
N GLU A 132 -16.77 22.32 0.73
CA GLU A 132 -16.20 23.68 0.68
C GLU A 132 -14.66 23.64 0.71
N SER A 133 -14.09 22.72 1.51
CA SER A 133 -12.64 22.52 1.56
C SER A 133 -12.14 21.85 0.28
N GLN A 134 -11.16 22.46 -0.37
CA GLN A 134 -10.58 21.91 -1.59
C GLN A 134 -9.50 20.88 -1.27
N LEU A 135 -9.61 19.71 -1.89
CA LEU A 135 -8.65 18.62 -1.81
C LEU A 135 -7.92 18.48 -3.14
N HIS A 136 -6.60 18.59 -3.13
CA HIS A 136 -5.77 18.37 -4.30
C HIS A 136 -4.93 17.09 -4.14
N ILE A 137 -5.12 16.14 -5.03
CA ILE A 137 -4.35 14.89 -5.06
C ILE A 137 -3.31 14.99 -6.16
N THR A 138 -2.04 14.88 -5.79
CA THR A 138 -0.93 14.78 -6.74
C THR A 138 -0.54 13.31 -6.89
N PRO A 139 -0.85 12.66 -8.03
CA PRO A 139 -0.47 11.29 -8.27
C PRO A 139 1.06 11.13 -8.30
N ARG A 140 1.56 10.05 -7.70
CA ARG A 140 2.96 9.65 -7.81
C ARG A 140 3.06 8.32 -8.54
N LYS A 141 3.83 8.31 -9.61
CA LYS A 141 4.14 7.10 -10.36
C LYS A 141 5.13 6.23 -9.57
N GLY A 142 4.83 4.95 -9.41
CA GLY A 142 5.77 3.92 -8.99
C GLY A 142 6.24 3.14 -10.21
N GLU A 143 7.53 2.89 -10.32
CA GLU A 143 8.12 2.08 -11.40
C GLU A 143 8.61 0.76 -10.83
N TYR A 144 8.34 -0.33 -11.55
CA TYR A 144 8.77 -1.66 -11.19
C TYR A 144 9.62 -2.26 -12.30
N CYS A 145 10.73 -2.88 -11.91
CA CYS A 145 11.54 -3.71 -12.78
C CYS A 145 11.31 -5.16 -12.38
N LEU A 146 10.65 -5.92 -13.25
CA LEU A 146 10.55 -7.36 -13.08
C LEU A 146 11.88 -7.99 -13.54
N LEU A 147 12.55 -8.67 -12.60
CA LEU A 147 13.82 -9.33 -12.90
C LEU A 147 13.57 -10.68 -13.60
N ASP A 148 14.58 -11.15 -14.33
CA ASP A 148 14.57 -12.45 -14.98
C ASP A 148 14.50 -13.61 -13.97
N ARG A 149 14.06 -14.78 -14.41
CA ARG A 149 13.98 -16.00 -13.60
C ARG A 149 15.31 -16.41 -12.96
N THR A 150 16.43 -16.02 -13.54
CA THR A 150 17.76 -16.27 -12.96
C THR A 150 17.98 -15.54 -11.64
N ALA A 151 17.18 -14.52 -11.32
CA ALA A 151 17.16 -13.83 -10.04
C ALA A 151 16.18 -14.44 -9.02
N GLU A 152 15.54 -15.57 -9.35
CA GLU A 152 14.63 -16.27 -8.41
C GLU A 152 15.37 -16.66 -7.13
N GLY A 153 14.75 -16.38 -5.99
CA GLY A 153 15.35 -16.67 -4.69
C GLY A 153 16.43 -15.68 -4.25
N HIS A 154 16.69 -14.61 -5.02
CA HIS A 154 17.64 -13.57 -4.62
C HIS A 154 17.30 -12.94 -3.27
N VAL A 155 16.00 -12.73 -3.01
CA VAL A 155 15.48 -12.35 -1.69
C VAL A 155 14.32 -13.25 -1.30
N SER A 156 14.20 -13.58 -0.02
CA SER A 156 13.11 -14.39 0.52
C SER A 156 11.99 -13.53 1.12
N ARG A 157 12.29 -12.29 1.45
CA ARG A 157 11.42 -11.28 2.09
C ARG A 157 11.39 -10.01 1.28
N THR A 158 10.38 -9.16 1.54
CA THR A 158 10.39 -7.80 1.00
C THR A 158 11.40 -6.95 1.76
N ILE A 159 12.36 -6.36 1.05
CA ILE A 159 13.42 -5.50 1.59
C ILE A 159 13.07 -4.05 1.28
N PHE A 160 12.97 -3.22 2.29
CA PHE A 160 12.77 -1.78 2.19
C PHE A 160 14.02 -1.05 2.68
N GLN A 161 14.33 0.05 2.06
CA GLN A 161 15.26 1.02 2.66
C GLN A 161 14.56 1.81 3.77
N LEU A 162 15.32 2.22 4.78
CA LEU A 162 14.80 3.16 5.80
C LEU A 162 14.31 4.44 5.11
N PRO A 163 13.06 4.88 5.34
CA PRO A 163 12.50 6.04 4.68
C PRO A 163 13.37 7.29 4.80
N GLY A 164 13.55 8.00 3.70
CA GLY A 164 14.29 9.26 3.63
C GLY A 164 13.38 10.44 3.27
N ALA A 165 13.98 11.60 2.99
CA ALA A 165 13.25 12.80 2.59
C ALA A 165 12.39 12.62 1.33
N LEU A 166 12.78 11.72 0.43
CA LEU A 166 12.05 11.40 -0.80
C LEU A 166 11.01 10.27 -0.63
N GLY A 167 10.81 9.76 0.58
CA GLY A 167 9.86 8.69 0.88
C GLY A 167 10.52 7.33 1.12
N LYS A 168 9.82 6.24 0.73
CA LYS A 168 10.21 4.86 1.08
C LYS A 168 11.46 4.32 0.36
N GLY A 169 11.95 5.02 -0.65
CA GLY A 169 13.09 4.55 -1.45
C GLY A 169 12.78 3.33 -2.32
N VAL A 170 13.83 2.62 -2.72
CA VAL A 170 13.75 1.40 -3.52
C VAL A 170 13.32 0.23 -2.62
N LEU A 171 12.46 -0.63 -3.15
CA LEU A 171 12.14 -1.90 -2.52
C LEU A 171 12.53 -3.06 -3.44
N VAL A 172 12.93 -4.17 -2.85
CA VAL A 172 13.13 -5.45 -3.54
C VAL A 172 12.20 -6.46 -2.90
N THR A 173 11.42 -7.16 -3.71
CA THR A 173 10.42 -8.10 -3.20
C THR A 173 10.38 -9.37 -4.04
N PRO A 174 10.19 -10.54 -3.44
CA PRO A 174 9.87 -11.72 -4.20
C PRO A 174 8.49 -11.56 -4.86
N THR A 175 8.24 -12.27 -5.94
CA THR A 175 6.91 -12.38 -6.55
C THR A 175 6.05 -13.43 -5.82
N VAL A 176 4.73 -13.33 -6.01
CA VAL A 176 3.75 -14.29 -5.45
C VAL A 176 3.65 -15.51 -6.36
#